data_16bb29fe790c004a93036904710b8af5
#
_entry.id   16bb29fe790c004a93036904710b8af5
#
_cell.length_a   1.000
_cell.length_b   1.000
_cell.length_c   1.000
_cell.angle_alpha   90.00
_cell.angle_beta   90.00
_cell.angle_gamma   90.00
#
_symmetry.space_group_name_H-M   'P 1'
#
loop_
_entity.id
_entity.type
_entity.pdbx_description
1 polymer ?
#
loop_
_entity_poly.entity_id
_entity_poly.type
_entity_poly.pdbx_seq_one_letter_code
_entity_poly.pdbx_strand_id
1 'polypeptide(L)'
;MNSEPSKHPKARPDVAFRQVGDEWVLYDPVSHKLHVLNLVASLVWTHLDGTVQVREIAALIQEDFSDVAIDTVRKDVIDATALFESEGLLEK
;
A
#
# COMPACT_ATOMS: atom_id res chain seq x y z
N MET A 1 14.53 -0.16 -21.49
CA MET A 1 14.43 -0.72 -20.14
C MET A 1 13.32 -0.04 -19.37
N ASN A 2 12.50 -0.84 -18.80
CA ASN A 2 11.35 -0.34 -18.08
C ASN A 2 11.72 0.00 -16.64
N SER A 3 11.49 1.25 -16.25
CA SER A 3 11.76 1.71 -14.89
C SER A 3 10.49 1.78 -14.04
N GLU A 4 9.38 1.31 -14.58
CA GLU A 4 8.14 1.34 -13.84
C GLU A 4 8.18 0.40 -12.65
N PRO A 5 7.49 0.75 -11.55
CA PRO A 5 7.34 -0.18 -10.45
C PRO A 5 6.59 -1.43 -10.90
N SER A 6 6.62 -2.46 -10.10
CA SER A 6 5.92 -3.70 -10.40
C SER A 6 4.47 -3.39 -10.77
N LYS A 7 3.98 -3.99 -11.85
CA LYS A 7 2.60 -3.79 -12.27
C LYS A 7 1.61 -4.41 -11.29
N HIS A 8 2.05 -5.45 -10.59
CA HIS A 8 1.21 -6.17 -9.63
C HIS A 8 1.98 -6.25 -8.32
N PRO A 9 1.99 -5.16 -7.55
CA PRO A 9 2.80 -5.13 -6.32
C PRO A 9 2.32 -6.16 -5.32
N LYS A 10 3.27 -6.74 -4.61
CA LYS A 10 2.99 -7.75 -3.61
C LYS A 10 3.74 -7.44 -2.34
N ALA A 11 3.03 -7.43 -1.22
CA ALA A 11 3.62 -7.21 0.09
C ALA A 11 4.49 -8.39 0.50
N ARG A 12 5.61 -8.11 1.17
CA ARG A 12 6.44 -9.18 1.74
C ARG A 12 5.63 -9.91 2.82
N PRO A 13 5.58 -11.24 2.78
CA PRO A 13 4.73 -11.99 3.73
C PRO A 13 5.23 -11.96 5.17
N ASP A 14 6.51 -11.60 5.39
CA ASP A 14 7.08 -11.54 6.73
C ASP A 14 6.79 -10.21 7.45
N VAL A 15 6.25 -9.21 6.74
CA VAL A 15 5.89 -7.93 7.36
C VAL A 15 4.58 -8.09 8.10
N ALA A 16 4.56 -7.73 9.37
CA ALA A 16 3.35 -7.84 10.19
C ALA A 16 2.47 -6.60 10.01
N PHE A 17 1.17 -6.83 9.83
CA PHE A 17 0.19 -5.77 9.69
C PHE A 17 -0.74 -5.86 10.90
N ARG A 18 -0.74 -4.82 11.74
CA ARG A 18 -1.45 -4.85 13.02
C ARG A 18 -2.22 -3.57 13.24
N GLN A 19 -3.32 -3.67 13.95
CA GLN A 19 -4.04 -2.52 14.43
C GLN A 19 -3.64 -2.29 15.90
N VAL A 20 -3.24 -1.06 16.21
CA VAL A 20 -2.87 -0.67 17.57
C VAL A 20 -3.72 0.56 17.91
N GLY A 21 -4.73 0.36 18.76
CA GLY A 21 -5.71 1.42 19.02
C GLY A 21 -6.44 1.78 17.74
N ASP A 22 -6.41 3.04 17.38
CA ASP A 22 -7.07 3.53 16.16
C ASP A 22 -6.12 3.57 14.96
N GLU A 23 -4.88 3.11 15.13
CA GLU A 23 -3.88 3.20 14.09
C GLU A 23 -3.55 1.84 13.51
N TRP A 24 -3.15 1.83 12.24
CA TRP A 24 -2.64 0.65 11.57
C TRP A 24 -1.13 0.78 11.41
N VAL A 25 -0.41 -0.29 11.70
CA VAL A 25 1.05 -0.28 11.64
C VAL A 25 1.57 -1.49 10.88
N LEU A 26 2.71 -1.29 10.24
CA LEU A 26 3.49 -2.38 9.65
C LEU A 26 4.78 -2.53 10.45
N TYR A 27 5.13 -3.76 10.78
CA TYR A 27 6.41 -4.05 11.39
C TYR A 27 7.25 -4.88 10.44
N ASP A 28 8.42 -4.38 10.10
CA ASP A 28 9.38 -5.07 9.25
C ASP A 28 10.42 -5.77 10.15
N PRO A 29 10.40 -7.11 10.23
CA PRO A 29 11.33 -7.82 11.11
C PRO A 29 12.78 -7.80 10.62
N VAL A 30 13.00 -7.47 9.35
CA VAL A 30 14.36 -7.40 8.80
C VAL A 30 15.05 -6.10 9.21
N SER A 31 14.35 -4.97 9.02
CA SER A 31 14.91 -3.66 9.36
C SER A 31 14.61 -3.25 10.79
N HIS A 32 13.69 -3.95 11.46
CA HIS A 32 13.18 -3.61 12.80
C HIS A 32 12.48 -2.25 12.81
N LYS A 33 11.94 -1.83 11.67
CA LYS A 33 11.20 -0.56 11.58
C LYS A 33 9.71 -0.76 11.73
N LEU A 34 9.09 0.21 12.35
CA LEU A 34 7.64 0.28 12.48
C LEU A 34 7.14 1.44 11.62
N HIS A 35 6.11 1.19 10.82
CA HIS A 35 5.53 2.20 9.94
C HIS A 35 4.08 2.41 10.32
N VAL A 36 3.71 3.64 10.70
CA VAL A 36 2.32 3.98 11.01
C VAL A 36 1.65 4.38 9.70
N LEU A 37 0.48 3.81 9.44
CA LEU A 37 -0.23 4.02 8.17
C LEU A 37 -1.48 4.86 8.39
N ASN A 38 -1.73 5.78 7.45
CA ASN A 38 -3.03 6.43 7.39
C ASN A 38 -4.06 5.45 6.80
N LEU A 39 -5.31 5.86 6.75
CA LEU A 39 -6.38 4.97 6.31
C LEU A 39 -6.17 4.48 4.88
N VAL A 40 -5.83 5.37 3.95
CA VAL A 40 -5.64 4.96 2.55
C VAL A 40 -4.47 3.99 2.44
N ALA A 41 -3.36 4.27 3.10
CA ALA A 41 -2.19 3.39 3.05
C ALA A 41 -2.50 2.01 3.62
N SER A 42 -3.30 1.94 4.69
CA SER A 42 -3.67 0.65 5.27
C SER A 42 -4.55 -0.15 4.30
N LEU A 43 -5.46 0.52 3.58
CA LEU A 43 -6.28 -0.15 2.58
C LEU A 43 -5.45 -0.60 1.38
N VAL A 44 -4.50 0.22 0.95
CA VAL A 44 -3.57 -0.18 -0.12
C VAL A 44 -2.85 -1.47 0.27
N TRP A 45 -2.33 -1.51 1.49
CA TRP A 45 -1.60 -2.68 1.95
C TRP A 45 -2.42 -3.98 1.82
N THR A 46 -3.71 -3.92 2.13
CA THR A 46 -4.57 -5.11 2.06
C THR A 46 -4.79 -5.61 0.64
N HIS A 47 -4.50 -4.80 -0.37
CA HIS A 47 -4.64 -5.19 -1.77
C HIS A 47 -3.32 -5.60 -2.43
N LEU A 48 -2.22 -5.64 -1.68
CA LEU A 48 -0.90 -5.94 -2.24
C LEU A 48 -0.64 -7.45 -2.23
N ASP A 49 -1.42 -8.18 -2.99
CA ASP A 49 -1.33 -9.65 -3.07
C ASP A 49 -0.68 -10.14 -4.36
N GLY A 50 -0.24 -9.22 -5.21
CA GLY A 50 0.42 -9.59 -6.46
C GLY A 50 -0.52 -9.86 -7.62
N THR A 51 -1.83 -9.62 -7.44
CA THR A 51 -2.81 -9.93 -8.49
C THR A 51 -3.42 -8.70 -9.15
N VAL A 52 -3.30 -7.52 -8.54
CA VAL A 52 -3.92 -6.31 -9.06
C VAL A 52 -2.88 -5.23 -9.34
N GLN A 53 -3.19 -4.40 -10.32
CA GLN A 53 -2.35 -3.26 -10.67
C GLN A 53 -2.64 -2.10 -9.73
N VAL A 54 -1.67 -1.19 -9.62
CA VAL A 54 -1.82 -0.01 -8.74
C VAL A 54 -3.08 0.78 -9.08
N ARG A 55 -3.36 0.98 -10.37
CA ARG A 55 -4.56 1.74 -10.77
C ARG A 55 -5.86 1.01 -10.40
N GLU A 56 -5.82 -0.31 -10.37
CA GLU A 56 -6.99 -1.09 -9.95
C GLU A 56 -7.22 -0.97 -8.45
N ILE A 57 -6.15 -0.90 -7.69
CA ILE A 57 -6.25 -0.67 -6.24
C ILE A 57 -6.94 0.67 -5.98
N ALA A 58 -6.57 1.71 -6.73
CA ALA A 58 -7.20 3.01 -6.59
C ALA A 58 -8.70 2.93 -6.87
N ALA A 59 -9.11 2.19 -7.90
CA ALA A 59 -10.52 2.03 -8.23
C ALA A 59 -11.28 1.29 -7.14
N LEU A 60 -10.67 0.25 -6.57
CA LEU A 60 -11.28 -0.52 -5.49
C LEU A 60 -11.46 0.34 -4.23
N ILE A 61 -10.46 1.14 -3.90
CA ILE A 61 -10.53 2.02 -2.72
C ILE A 61 -11.57 3.12 -2.96
N GLN A 62 -11.66 3.63 -4.19
CA GLN A 62 -12.62 4.67 -4.53
C GLN A 62 -14.06 4.25 -4.22
N GLU A 63 -14.36 2.97 -4.34
CA GLU A 63 -15.71 2.48 -4.04
C GLU A 63 -16.13 2.79 -2.59
N ASP A 64 -15.16 2.82 -1.67
CA ASP A 64 -15.42 3.11 -0.26
C ASP A 64 -15.43 4.61 0.03
N PHE A 65 -14.97 5.43 -0.91
CA PHE A 65 -14.85 6.88 -0.74
C PHE A 65 -15.46 7.60 -1.94
N SER A 66 -16.71 7.29 -2.22
CA SER A 66 -17.38 7.78 -3.43
C SER A 66 -17.51 9.30 -3.51
N ASP A 67 -17.40 9.98 -2.38
CA ASP A 67 -17.44 11.44 -2.32
C ASP A 67 -16.07 12.10 -2.47
N VAL A 68 -15.01 11.29 -2.60
CA VAL A 68 -13.65 11.79 -2.82
C VAL A 68 -13.32 11.64 -4.30
N ALA A 69 -12.69 12.68 -4.90
CA ALA A 69 -12.31 12.63 -6.30
C ALA A 69 -11.33 11.48 -6.58
N ILE A 70 -11.55 10.77 -7.69
CA ILE A 70 -10.69 9.63 -8.04
C ILE A 70 -9.22 10.05 -8.19
N ASP A 71 -8.96 11.27 -8.66
CA ASP A 71 -7.59 11.75 -8.82
C ASP A 71 -6.88 11.86 -7.48
N THR A 72 -7.60 12.27 -6.43
CA THR A 72 -7.04 12.33 -5.08
C THR A 72 -6.72 10.92 -4.57
N VAL A 73 -7.63 9.98 -4.78
CA VAL A 73 -7.42 8.60 -4.36
C VAL A 73 -6.23 7.99 -5.10
N ARG A 74 -6.15 8.21 -6.42
CA ARG A 74 -5.01 7.71 -7.20
C ARG A 74 -3.68 8.22 -6.69
N LYS A 75 -3.62 9.52 -6.41
CA LYS A 75 -2.40 10.12 -5.90
C LYS A 75 -1.99 9.47 -4.58
N ASP A 76 -2.94 9.31 -3.68
CA ASP A 76 -2.65 8.72 -2.37
C ASP A 76 -2.22 7.26 -2.50
N VAL A 77 -2.84 6.52 -3.42
CA VAL A 77 -2.46 5.11 -3.66
C VAL A 77 -1.05 5.02 -4.25
N ILE A 78 -0.74 5.89 -5.22
CA ILE A 78 0.59 5.91 -5.82
C ILE A 78 1.63 6.27 -4.78
N ASP A 79 1.36 7.28 -3.96
CA ASP A 79 2.28 7.71 -2.91
C ASP A 79 2.52 6.60 -1.90
N ALA A 80 1.45 5.91 -1.47
CA ALA A 80 1.58 4.82 -0.52
C ALA A 80 2.38 3.65 -1.10
N THR A 81 2.10 3.29 -2.35
CA THR A 81 2.81 2.20 -3.00
C THR A 81 4.29 2.53 -3.17
N ALA A 82 4.59 3.77 -3.56
CA ALA A 82 5.97 4.22 -3.72
C ALA A 82 6.72 4.19 -2.38
N LEU A 83 6.05 4.57 -1.30
CA LEU A 83 6.64 4.51 0.03
C LEU A 83 6.96 3.06 0.41
N PHE A 84 6.01 2.15 0.22
CA PHE A 84 6.23 0.74 0.54
C PHE A 84 7.40 0.18 -0.26
N GLU A 85 7.50 0.55 -1.54
CA GLU A 85 8.59 0.08 -2.37
C GLU A 85 9.92 0.64 -1.90
N SER A 86 9.99 1.94 -1.61
CA SER A 86 11.23 2.58 -1.18
C SER A 86 11.69 2.07 0.18
N GLU A 87 10.77 1.63 1.03
CA GLU A 87 11.11 1.08 2.35
C GLU A 87 11.39 -0.42 2.30
N GLY A 88 11.35 -1.02 1.11
CA GLY A 88 11.67 -2.43 0.96
C GLY A 88 10.60 -3.38 1.48
N LEU A 89 9.36 -2.93 1.53
CA LEU A 89 8.25 -3.71 2.09
C LEU A 89 7.55 -4.57 1.06
N LEU A 90 7.88 -4.41 -0.22
CA LEU A 90 7.28 -5.19 -1.30
C LEU A 90 8.25 -6.27 -1.78
N GLU A 91 7.68 -7.38 -2.27
CA GLU A 91 8.47 -8.41 -2.92
C GLU A 91 9.00 -7.90 -4.25
N LYS A 92 10.18 -8.36 -4.59
CA LYS A 92 10.82 -8.01 -5.86
C LYS A 92 10.53 -9.06 -6.92
#